data_a340b064313a8f4d5e579edcb9548b68
#
_entry.id   a340b064313a8f4d5e579edcb9548b68
#
_cell.length_a   1.000
_cell.length_b   1.000
_cell.length_c   1.000
_cell.angle_alpha   90.00
_cell.angle_beta   90.00
_cell.angle_gamma   90.00
#
_symmetry.space_group_name_H-M   'P 1'
#
loop_
_entity.id
_entity.type
_entity.pdbx_description
1 polymer ?
#
loop_
_entity_poly.entity_id
_entity_poly.type
_entity_poly.pdbx_seq_one_letter_code
_entity_poly.pdbx_strand_id
1 'polypeptide(L)'
;NHTNDLRLVSRNPRKVNETDSLVSANLLDARQTQDAVKGSRIVYFTAGLPPDTELWEAQFPTMLKNALDACRVAGASFAYFDNTYMYPQDNRLQTEETPFAPVGRKGKVRAAMASMVLEEMARGEIPVLIGRAPELYGPGKTQSFTNALVIEKLQAGKKPRVPVRDDTRRTLIWTPDASRALAVLGNTPDAFGQTWHLPCCDDRPTYKAFVAMASDVWGRAPAHAVIG
;
A
#
# COMPACT_ATOMS: atom_id res chain seq x y z
N ASN A 1 -8.39 17.38 7.89
CA ASN A 1 -7.45 17.73 6.83
C ASN A 1 -6.13 18.19 7.45
N HIS A 2 -5.00 17.58 7.02
CA HIS A 2 -3.66 17.95 7.49
C HIS A 2 -3.06 19.09 6.64
N THR A 3 -3.49 19.23 5.39
CA THR A 3 -3.08 20.29 4.46
C THR A 3 -4.09 20.43 3.32
N ASN A 4 -4.13 21.59 2.70
CA ASN A 4 -4.85 21.87 1.45
C ASN A 4 -3.88 22.05 0.26
N ASP A 5 -2.57 21.93 0.50
CA ASP A 5 -1.54 22.04 -0.53
C ASP A 5 -1.05 20.63 -0.91
N LEU A 6 -1.84 19.97 -1.75
CA LEU A 6 -1.56 18.63 -2.25
C LEU A 6 -1.25 18.66 -3.73
N ARG A 7 -0.17 17.98 -4.09
CA ARG A 7 0.22 17.71 -5.48
C ARG A 7 0.01 16.22 -5.79
N LEU A 8 -0.90 15.94 -6.71
CA LEU A 8 -1.17 14.57 -7.16
C LEU A 8 -0.35 14.29 -8.42
N VAL A 9 0.54 13.30 -8.32
CA VAL A 9 1.50 12.95 -9.37
C VAL A 9 1.17 11.57 -9.94
N SER A 10 0.93 11.49 -11.21
CA SER A 10 0.81 10.23 -11.97
C SER A 10 0.91 10.51 -13.46
N ARG A 11 0.91 9.48 -14.30
CA ARG A 11 0.84 9.66 -15.78
C ARG A 11 -0.45 10.36 -16.24
N ASN A 12 -1.55 10.12 -15.52
CA ASN A 12 -2.86 10.72 -15.79
C ASN A 12 -3.50 11.14 -14.47
N PRO A 13 -3.01 12.20 -13.81
CA PRO A 13 -3.50 12.62 -12.51
C PRO A 13 -4.93 13.16 -12.61
N ARG A 14 -5.72 12.92 -11.57
CA ARG A 14 -7.09 13.45 -11.44
C ARG A 14 -7.26 14.09 -10.08
N LYS A 15 -7.93 15.21 -10.02
CA LYS A 15 -8.28 15.86 -8.76
C LYS A 15 -9.16 14.95 -7.89
N VAL A 16 -8.87 14.94 -6.62
CA VAL A 16 -9.71 14.38 -5.56
C VAL A 16 -10.42 15.51 -4.83
N ASN A 17 -9.69 16.62 -4.57
CA ASN A 17 -10.23 17.85 -4.02
C ASN A 17 -9.98 19.01 -4.99
N GLU A 18 -10.77 20.06 -4.89
CA GLU A 18 -10.61 21.24 -5.78
C GLU A 18 -9.26 21.94 -5.60
N THR A 19 -8.72 21.91 -4.39
CA THR A 19 -7.42 22.51 -4.05
C THR A 19 -6.22 21.72 -4.56
N ASP A 20 -6.41 20.48 -5.04
CA ASP A 20 -5.31 19.64 -5.50
C ASP A 20 -4.64 20.24 -6.75
N SER A 21 -3.32 20.31 -6.75
CA SER A 21 -2.53 20.55 -7.96
C SER A 21 -2.20 19.23 -8.65
N LEU A 22 -2.15 19.23 -9.98
CA LEU A 22 -1.92 18.05 -10.79
C LEU A 22 -0.60 18.14 -11.54
N VAL A 23 0.23 17.11 -11.47
CA VAL A 23 1.46 16.99 -12.26
C VAL A 23 1.47 15.65 -12.98
N SER A 24 1.47 15.70 -14.32
CA SER A 24 1.66 14.50 -15.13
C SER A 24 3.15 14.17 -15.17
N ALA A 25 3.50 12.98 -14.68
CA ALA A 25 4.88 12.48 -14.70
C ALA A 25 4.93 10.96 -14.82
N ASN A 26 5.93 10.48 -15.55
CA ASN A 26 6.30 9.07 -15.58
C ASN A 26 7.42 8.84 -14.56
N LEU A 27 7.14 8.08 -13.49
CA LEU A 27 8.12 7.81 -12.44
C LEU A 27 9.31 6.95 -12.90
N LEU A 28 9.24 6.35 -14.09
CA LEU A 28 10.40 5.69 -14.71
C LEU A 28 11.39 6.70 -15.30
N ASP A 29 10.99 7.94 -15.51
CA ASP A 29 11.82 9.05 -15.96
C ASP A 29 12.30 9.84 -14.74
N ALA A 30 13.61 9.81 -14.50
CA ALA A 30 14.22 10.48 -13.35
C ALA A 30 14.01 12.01 -13.37
N ARG A 31 14.08 12.65 -14.54
CA ARG A 31 13.91 14.09 -14.68
C ARG A 31 12.47 14.50 -14.40
N GLN A 32 11.48 13.82 -15.00
CA GLN A 32 10.08 14.09 -14.73
C GLN A 32 9.75 13.87 -13.25
N THR A 33 10.35 12.85 -12.61
CA THR A 33 10.17 12.60 -11.18
C THR A 33 10.76 13.71 -10.32
N GLN A 34 11.96 14.21 -10.66
CA GLN A 34 12.57 15.35 -9.98
C GLN A 34 11.73 16.63 -10.12
N ASP A 35 11.28 16.92 -11.33
CA ASP A 35 10.43 18.08 -11.59
C ASP A 35 9.11 18.01 -10.82
N ALA A 36 8.53 16.81 -10.71
CA ALA A 36 7.29 16.57 -9.96
C ALA A 36 7.46 16.72 -8.44
N VAL A 37 8.62 16.37 -7.88
CA VAL A 37 8.92 16.45 -6.45
C VAL A 37 9.39 17.84 -6.02
N LYS A 38 9.93 18.63 -6.95
CA LYS A 38 10.50 19.96 -6.66
C LYS A 38 9.56 20.84 -5.84
N GLY A 39 10.07 21.38 -4.73
CA GLY A 39 9.35 22.25 -3.81
C GLY A 39 8.37 21.52 -2.89
N SER A 40 8.31 20.19 -2.93
CA SER A 40 7.53 19.42 -1.97
C SER A 40 8.26 19.34 -0.63
N ARG A 41 7.52 19.45 0.47
CA ARG A 41 8.06 19.24 1.82
C ARG A 41 8.10 17.75 2.18
N ILE A 42 7.11 17.01 1.73
CA ILE A 42 7.00 15.56 1.95
C ILE A 42 6.44 14.88 0.70
N VAL A 43 6.95 13.71 0.39
CA VAL A 43 6.47 12.84 -0.69
C VAL A 43 5.89 11.57 -0.10
N TYR A 44 4.61 11.31 -0.37
CA TYR A 44 3.95 10.05 -0.06
C TYR A 44 4.03 9.13 -1.28
N PHE A 45 4.88 8.12 -1.23
CA PHE A 45 5.01 7.15 -2.31
C PHE A 45 3.96 6.05 -2.16
N THR A 46 2.85 6.20 -2.88
CA THR A 46 1.70 5.28 -2.89
C THR A 46 1.49 4.63 -4.27
N ALA A 47 2.53 4.65 -5.11
CA ALA A 47 2.43 4.15 -6.48
C ALA A 47 2.07 2.66 -6.51
N GLY A 48 1.10 2.32 -7.33
CA GLY A 48 0.65 0.95 -7.60
C GLY A 48 0.80 0.58 -9.07
N LEU A 49 1.02 -0.70 -9.34
CA LEU A 49 1.01 -1.28 -10.69
C LEU A 49 -0.05 -2.39 -10.76
N PRO A 50 -0.58 -2.69 -11.94
CA PRO A 50 -1.41 -3.89 -12.13
C PRO A 50 -0.72 -5.15 -11.57
N PRO A 51 -1.47 -6.20 -11.18
CA PRO A 51 -0.91 -7.40 -10.53
C PRO A 51 -0.11 -8.30 -11.48
N ASP A 52 0.67 -7.71 -12.36
CA ASP A 52 1.57 -8.36 -13.31
C ASP A 52 2.98 -8.45 -12.72
N THR A 53 3.53 -9.65 -12.66
CA THR A 53 4.82 -9.91 -11.99
C THR A 53 6.01 -9.32 -12.76
N GLU A 54 6.02 -9.45 -14.09
CA GLU A 54 7.10 -8.94 -14.94
C GLU A 54 7.13 -7.41 -14.90
N LEU A 55 5.93 -6.81 -14.92
CA LEU A 55 5.80 -5.37 -14.79
C LEU A 55 6.33 -4.86 -13.43
N TRP A 56 6.07 -5.61 -12.35
CA TRP A 56 6.57 -5.25 -11.02
C TRP A 56 8.10 -5.31 -10.97
N GLU A 57 8.70 -6.37 -11.48
CA GLU A 57 10.16 -6.54 -11.54
C GLU A 57 10.83 -5.45 -12.37
N ALA A 58 10.22 -5.12 -13.51
CA ALA A 58 10.78 -4.13 -14.45
C ALA A 58 10.65 -2.68 -13.96
N GLN A 59 9.59 -2.33 -13.25
CA GLN A 59 9.25 -0.93 -13.01
C GLN A 59 9.36 -0.47 -11.57
N PHE A 60 8.88 -1.25 -10.60
CA PHE A 60 8.81 -0.79 -9.21
C PHE A 60 10.15 -0.34 -8.62
N PRO A 61 11.28 -1.08 -8.78
CA PRO A 61 12.55 -0.64 -8.21
C PRO A 61 13.02 0.69 -8.81
N THR A 62 12.86 0.87 -10.11
CA THR A 62 13.24 2.11 -10.80
C THR A 62 12.37 3.29 -10.37
N MET A 63 11.05 3.10 -10.30
CA MET A 63 10.11 4.15 -9.83
C MET A 63 10.45 4.62 -8.41
N LEU A 64 10.71 3.66 -7.51
CA LEU A 64 11.07 3.97 -6.12
C LEU A 64 12.41 4.68 -6.02
N LYS A 65 13.44 4.18 -6.73
CA LYS A 65 14.76 4.80 -6.77
C LYS A 65 14.68 6.25 -7.25
N ASN A 66 13.98 6.51 -8.36
CA ASN A 66 13.82 7.86 -8.89
C ASN A 66 13.12 8.80 -7.88
N ALA A 67 12.12 8.29 -7.16
CA ALA A 67 11.43 9.08 -6.14
C ALA A 67 12.33 9.40 -4.93
N LEU A 68 13.12 8.46 -4.45
CA LEU A 68 14.10 8.68 -3.37
C LEU A 68 15.18 9.68 -3.80
N ASP A 69 15.75 9.50 -5.01
CA ASP A 69 16.75 10.43 -5.57
C ASP A 69 16.18 11.84 -5.70
N ALA A 70 14.95 11.97 -6.16
CA ALA A 70 14.26 13.26 -6.28
C ALA A 70 14.05 13.93 -4.90
N CYS A 71 13.69 13.14 -3.88
CA CYS A 71 13.53 13.65 -2.52
C CYS A 71 14.86 14.14 -1.95
N ARG A 72 15.98 13.43 -2.17
CA ARG A 72 17.31 13.90 -1.74
C ARG A 72 17.68 15.24 -2.39
N VAL A 73 17.45 15.37 -3.69
CA VAL A 73 17.73 16.63 -4.41
C VAL A 73 16.86 17.77 -3.91
N ALA A 74 15.60 17.49 -3.57
CA ALA A 74 14.64 18.51 -3.11
C ALA A 74 14.73 18.81 -1.61
N GLY A 75 15.45 18.00 -0.82
CA GLY A 75 15.42 18.04 0.65
C GLY A 75 14.04 17.66 1.23
N ALA A 76 13.27 16.86 0.51
CA ALA A 76 11.93 16.48 0.91
C ALA A 76 11.94 15.21 1.78
N SER A 77 11.09 15.16 2.80
CA SER A 77 10.83 13.93 3.57
C SER A 77 10.14 12.88 2.69
N PHE A 78 10.33 11.61 2.99
CA PHE A 78 9.77 10.50 2.23
C PHE A 78 8.93 9.57 3.11
N ALA A 79 7.65 9.39 2.78
CA ALA A 79 6.73 8.47 3.42
C ALA A 79 6.39 7.33 2.44
N TYR A 80 6.87 6.12 2.74
CA TYR A 80 6.66 4.95 1.90
C TYR A 80 5.44 4.16 2.34
N PHE A 81 4.45 4.02 1.47
CA PHE A 81 3.32 3.12 1.68
C PHE A 81 3.68 1.72 1.20
N ASP A 82 3.92 0.83 2.15
CA ASP A 82 4.37 -0.54 1.91
C ASP A 82 3.27 -1.57 2.19
N ASN A 83 3.58 -2.83 1.91
CA ASN A 83 2.74 -3.99 2.22
C ASN A 83 3.52 -5.03 3.04
N THR A 84 2.98 -6.25 3.18
CA THR A 84 3.54 -7.33 3.99
C THR A 84 4.13 -8.49 3.18
N TYR A 85 4.29 -8.34 1.86
CA TYR A 85 4.74 -9.44 0.98
C TYR A 85 6.19 -9.89 1.22
N MET A 86 7.00 -9.08 1.86
CA MET A 86 8.38 -9.41 2.21
C MET A 86 8.49 -10.34 3.41
N TYR A 87 7.45 -10.47 4.22
CA TYR A 87 7.46 -11.31 5.41
C TYR A 87 7.28 -12.80 5.09
N PRO A 88 7.72 -13.69 6.00
CA PRO A 88 7.44 -15.12 5.86
C PRO A 88 5.94 -15.39 5.84
N GLN A 89 5.53 -16.37 5.02
CA GLN A 89 4.14 -16.81 4.92
C GLN A 89 3.86 -17.93 5.91
N ASP A 90 3.81 -17.62 7.18
CA ASP A 90 3.49 -18.52 8.26
C ASP A 90 2.44 -17.91 9.21
N ASN A 91 2.14 -18.59 10.33
CA ASN A 91 1.13 -18.19 11.30
C ASN A 91 1.69 -17.40 12.49
N ARG A 92 2.96 -17.07 12.49
CA ARG A 92 3.58 -16.27 13.56
C ARG A 92 3.10 -14.83 13.50
N LEU A 93 3.04 -14.19 14.66
CA LEU A 93 2.80 -12.75 14.72
C LEU A 93 3.97 -12.02 14.04
N GLN A 94 3.64 -11.18 13.08
CA GLN A 94 4.61 -10.34 12.37
C GLN A 94 4.66 -8.97 13.02
N THR A 95 5.85 -8.50 13.29
CA THR A 95 6.16 -7.16 13.78
C THR A 95 7.02 -6.42 12.77
N GLU A 96 7.25 -5.15 12.99
CA GLU A 96 8.13 -4.32 12.16
C GLU A 96 9.55 -4.86 12.07
N GLU A 97 10.00 -5.57 13.11
CA GLU A 97 11.32 -6.18 13.22
C GLU A 97 11.41 -7.59 12.62
N THR A 98 10.27 -8.16 12.17
CA THR A 98 10.25 -9.49 11.58
C THR A 98 11.19 -9.56 10.37
N PRO A 99 12.16 -10.49 10.33
CA PRO A 99 13.08 -10.64 9.21
C PRO A 99 12.36 -10.94 7.92
N PHE A 100 12.82 -10.38 6.81
CA PHE A 100 12.27 -10.66 5.50
C PHE A 100 12.58 -12.09 5.06
N ALA A 101 11.55 -12.81 4.64
CA ALA A 101 11.64 -14.14 4.04
C ALA A 101 10.62 -14.25 2.89
N PRO A 102 10.78 -13.47 1.82
CA PRO A 102 9.79 -13.34 0.77
C PRO A 102 9.58 -14.64 0.01
N VAL A 103 8.32 -14.98 -0.23
CA VAL A 103 7.93 -16.11 -1.08
C VAL A 103 7.48 -15.60 -2.44
N GLY A 104 7.98 -16.24 -3.50
CA GLY A 104 7.64 -15.91 -4.88
C GLY A 104 8.25 -14.59 -5.40
N ARG A 105 8.07 -14.36 -6.69
CA ARG A 105 8.69 -13.23 -7.41
C ARG A 105 8.22 -11.86 -6.89
N LYS A 106 6.91 -11.69 -6.69
CA LYS A 106 6.34 -10.42 -6.16
C LYS A 106 6.82 -10.11 -4.75
N GLY A 107 6.92 -11.12 -3.88
CA GLY A 107 7.48 -10.97 -2.54
C GLY A 107 8.93 -10.49 -2.58
N LYS A 108 9.75 -11.06 -3.48
CA LYS A 108 11.15 -10.65 -3.68
C LYS A 108 11.26 -9.19 -4.15
N VAL A 109 10.41 -8.75 -5.09
CA VAL A 109 10.36 -7.34 -5.52
C VAL A 109 10.06 -6.42 -4.35
N ARG A 110 9.03 -6.74 -3.57
CA ARG A 110 8.65 -5.90 -2.42
C ARG A 110 9.71 -5.89 -1.32
N ALA A 111 10.39 -7.02 -1.08
CA ALA A 111 11.52 -7.08 -0.16
C ALA A 111 12.68 -6.18 -0.63
N ALA A 112 13.04 -6.23 -1.91
CA ALA A 112 14.07 -5.36 -2.47
C ALA A 112 13.70 -3.86 -2.35
N MET A 113 12.45 -3.51 -2.60
CA MET A 113 11.97 -2.14 -2.42
C MET A 113 12.02 -1.70 -0.95
N ALA A 114 11.54 -2.53 -0.04
CA ALA A 114 11.60 -2.23 1.39
C ALA A 114 13.04 -2.08 1.89
N SER A 115 13.96 -2.94 1.44
CA SER A 115 15.39 -2.82 1.76
C SER A 115 15.99 -1.51 1.24
N MET A 116 15.66 -1.09 0.02
CA MET A 116 16.10 0.19 -0.53
C MET A 116 15.66 1.38 0.34
N VAL A 117 14.43 1.35 0.85
CA VAL A 117 13.92 2.42 1.74
C VAL A 117 14.58 2.37 3.12
N LEU A 118 14.83 1.18 3.66
CA LEU A 118 15.56 1.00 4.93
C LEU A 118 17.01 1.47 4.80
N GLU A 119 17.68 1.21 3.67
CA GLU A 119 19.03 1.74 3.40
C GLU A 119 19.03 3.27 3.34
N GLU A 120 18.03 3.88 2.71
CA GLU A 120 17.88 5.34 2.66
C GLU A 120 17.64 5.93 4.06
N MET A 121 16.79 5.27 4.86
CA MET A 121 16.55 5.62 6.25
C MET A 121 17.84 5.56 7.08
N ALA A 122 18.66 4.53 6.88
CA ALA A 122 19.94 4.37 7.58
C ALA A 122 21.00 5.41 7.15
N ARG A 123 20.96 5.92 5.92
CA ARG A 123 21.83 7.02 5.47
C ARG A 123 21.53 8.33 6.19
N GLY A 124 20.26 8.57 6.52
CA GLY A 124 19.86 9.77 7.25
C GLY A 124 19.98 11.09 6.44
N GLU A 125 20.11 11.02 5.12
CA GLU A 125 20.23 12.21 4.26
C GLU A 125 18.91 12.98 4.16
N ILE A 126 17.78 12.27 4.22
CA ILE A 126 16.42 12.82 4.30
C ILE A 126 15.61 12.07 5.36
N PRO A 127 14.61 12.71 5.99
CA PRO A 127 13.69 12.00 6.86
C PRO A 127 12.86 10.98 6.08
N VAL A 128 12.90 9.71 6.50
CA VAL A 128 12.17 8.61 5.86
C VAL A 128 11.29 7.90 6.87
N LEU A 129 10.07 7.53 6.51
CA LEU A 129 9.23 6.60 7.28
C LEU A 129 8.62 5.54 6.36
N ILE A 130 8.34 4.37 6.92
CA ILE A 130 7.63 3.28 6.25
C ILE A 130 6.31 3.05 6.98
N GLY A 131 5.18 3.20 6.28
CA GLY A 131 3.86 2.77 6.74
C GLY A 131 3.46 1.48 6.03
N ARG A 132 3.48 0.35 6.74
CA ARG A 132 3.26 -0.98 6.17
C ARG A 132 1.84 -1.46 6.43
N ALA A 133 1.07 -1.61 5.37
CA ALA A 133 -0.32 -2.05 5.42
C ALA A 133 -0.45 -3.55 5.19
N PRO A 134 -1.32 -4.25 5.95
CA PRO A 134 -1.73 -5.60 5.59
C PRO A 134 -2.67 -5.58 4.38
N GLU A 135 -3.45 -6.63 4.18
CA GLU A 135 -4.38 -6.74 3.07
C GLU A 135 -5.47 -5.66 3.12
N LEU A 136 -5.54 -4.85 2.06
CA LEU A 136 -6.46 -3.72 1.96
C LEU A 136 -7.86 -4.15 1.50
N TYR A 137 -8.89 -3.51 2.04
CA TYR A 137 -10.24 -3.52 1.49
C TYR A 137 -10.89 -2.14 1.70
N GLY A 138 -11.89 -1.78 0.90
CA GLY A 138 -12.53 -0.48 1.09
C GLY A 138 -13.30 0.03 -0.11
N PRO A 139 -13.79 1.28 -0.04
CA PRO A 139 -14.61 1.88 -1.08
C PRO A 139 -13.79 2.26 -2.31
N GLY A 140 -14.50 2.48 -3.41
CA GLY A 140 -13.94 2.97 -4.66
C GLY A 140 -13.25 1.90 -5.50
N LYS A 141 -12.56 2.35 -6.54
CA LYS A 141 -11.76 1.47 -7.40
C LYS A 141 -10.43 1.19 -6.73
N THR A 142 -10.27 -0.01 -6.22
CA THR A 142 -9.05 -0.46 -5.56
C THR A 142 -8.43 -1.62 -6.34
N GLN A 143 -7.15 -1.89 -6.10
CA GLN A 143 -6.49 -3.12 -6.57
C GLN A 143 -6.51 -4.21 -5.48
N SER A 144 -7.49 -4.13 -4.59
CA SER A 144 -7.68 -5.09 -3.49
C SER A 144 -8.21 -6.43 -4.00
N PHE A 145 -7.52 -7.50 -3.66
CA PHE A 145 -8.03 -8.86 -3.91
C PHE A 145 -9.32 -9.13 -3.14
N THR A 146 -9.40 -8.67 -1.89
CA THR A 146 -10.61 -8.81 -1.07
C THR A 146 -11.80 -8.10 -1.69
N ASN A 147 -11.61 -6.89 -2.25
CA ASN A 147 -12.67 -6.23 -3.00
C ASN A 147 -13.08 -7.04 -4.23
N ALA A 148 -12.13 -7.37 -5.10
CA ALA A 148 -12.41 -8.04 -6.37
C ALA A 148 -13.04 -9.43 -6.20
N LEU A 149 -12.61 -10.17 -5.19
CA LEU A 149 -13.02 -11.56 -4.98
C LEU A 149 -14.26 -11.70 -4.07
N VAL A 150 -14.50 -10.75 -3.17
CA VAL A 150 -15.62 -10.82 -2.23
C VAL A 150 -16.60 -9.68 -2.45
N ILE A 151 -16.22 -8.45 -2.22
CA ILE A 151 -17.13 -7.29 -2.18
C ILE A 151 -17.81 -7.07 -3.52
N GLU A 152 -17.05 -6.95 -4.60
CA GLU A 152 -17.58 -6.74 -5.95
C GLU A 152 -18.43 -7.92 -6.45
N LYS A 153 -18.10 -9.15 -6.02
CA LYS A 153 -18.92 -10.32 -6.34
C LYS A 153 -20.27 -10.24 -5.65
N LEU A 154 -20.31 -9.90 -4.37
CA LEU A 154 -21.55 -9.70 -3.62
C LEU A 154 -22.39 -8.58 -4.22
N GLN A 155 -21.80 -7.43 -4.55
CA GLN A 155 -22.48 -6.31 -5.21
C GLN A 155 -23.11 -6.75 -6.55
N ALA A 156 -22.38 -7.53 -7.33
CA ALA A 156 -22.83 -8.03 -8.63
C ALA A 156 -23.80 -9.22 -8.55
N GLY A 157 -24.24 -9.64 -7.37
CA GLY A 157 -25.09 -10.81 -7.21
C GLY A 157 -24.40 -12.15 -7.47
N LYS A 158 -23.07 -12.15 -7.52
CA LYS A 158 -22.27 -13.34 -7.83
C LYS A 158 -21.72 -13.97 -6.55
N LYS A 159 -21.37 -15.25 -6.64
CA LYS A 159 -20.75 -16.01 -5.54
C LYS A 159 -19.33 -15.49 -5.30
N PRO A 160 -18.97 -15.07 -4.06
CA PRO A 160 -17.61 -14.75 -3.66
C PRO A 160 -16.63 -15.88 -3.91
N ARG A 161 -15.36 -15.51 -4.10
CA ARG A 161 -14.24 -16.46 -4.23
C ARG A 161 -13.21 -16.15 -3.16
N VAL A 162 -12.61 -17.18 -2.60
CA VAL A 162 -11.59 -17.06 -1.55
C VAL A 162 -10.34 -17.80 -2.00
N PRO A 163 -9.16 -17.17 -1.99
CA PRO A 163 -7.94 -17.82 -2.45
C PRO A 163 -7.40 -18.81 -1.40
N VAL A 164 -6.94 -19.94 -1.87
CA VAL A 164 -6.19 -20.99 -1.16
C VAL A 164 -6.94 -21.63 0.01
N ARG A 165 -7.33 -20.86 1.03
CA ARG A 165 -8.00 -21.36 2.26
C ARG A 165 -8.94 -20.30 2.82
N ASP A 166 -10.07 -20.71 3.34
CA ASP A 166 -11.08 -19.83 3.93
C ASP A 166 -11.06 -19.80 5.47
N ASP A 167 -10.34 -20.73 6.09
CA ASP A 167 -10.23 -20.93 7.54
C ASP A 167 -9.01 -20.26 8.21
N THR A 168 -8.12 -19.65 7.42
CA THR A 168 -6.97 -18.92 7.93
C THR A 168 -7.37 -17.50 8.32
N ARG A 169 -6.95 -17.06 9.51
CA ARG A 169 -7.14 -15.67 9.95
C ARG A 169 -6.40 -14.70 9.03
N ARG A 170 -7.08 -13.61 8.69
CA ARG A 170 -6.55 -12.56 7.80
C ARG A 170 -6.42 -11.25 8.55
N THR A 171 -5.31 -10.57 8.35
CA THR A 171 -5.16 -9.21 8.81
C THR A 171 -5.62 -8.29 7.69
N LEU A 172 -6.76 -7.63 7.89
CA LEU A 172 -7.38 -6.74 6.92
C LEU A 172 -7.37 -5.31 7.45
N ILE A 173 -7.10 -4.35 6.57
CA ILE A 173 -7.18 -2.93 6.90
C ILE A 173 -8.15 -2.21 5.96
N TRP A 174 -8.99 -1.37 6.53
CA TRP A 174 -9.87 -0.47 5.78
C TRP A 174 -9.05 0.61 5.09
N THR A 175 -9.13 0.74 3.77
CA THR A 175 -8.30 1.66 2.98
C THR A 175 -8.32 3.11 3.47
N PRO A 176 -9.48 3.68 3.87
CA PRO A 176 -9.51 5.03 4.45
C PRO A 176 -8.74 5.14 5.76
N ASP A 177 -8.73 4.09 6.60
CA ASP A 177 -7.98 4.10 7.87
C ASP A 177 -6.48 3.99 7.61
N ALA A 178 -6.07 3.15 6.65
CA ALA A 178 -4.68 3.08 6.21
C ALA A 178 -4.18 4.44 5.70
N SER A 179 -4.99 5.13 4.89
CA SER A 179 -4.67 6.45 4.36
C SER A 179 -4.58 7.51 5.47
N ARG A 180 -5.52 7.47 6.43
CA ARG A 180 -5.53 8.38 7.58
C ARG A 180 -4.32 8.15 8.48
N ALA A 181 -3.98 6.89 8.77
CA ALA A 181 -2.82 6.54 9.57
C ALA A 181 -1.51 7.00 8.92
N LEU A 182 -1.33 6.76 7.62
CA LEU A 182 -0.16 7.24 6.89
C LEU A 182 -0.06 8.78 6.90
N ALA A 183 -1.20 9.48 6.77
CA ALA A 183 -1.22 10.94 6.85
C ALA A 183 -0.87 11.46 8.26
N VAL A 184 -1.31 10.79 9.32
CA VAL A 184 -0.92 11.10 10.71
C VAL A 184 0.59 10.91 10.87
N LEU A 185 1.14 9.77 10.48
CA LEU A 185 2.57 9.48 10.57
C LEU A 185 3.41 10.53 9.83
N GLY A 186 3.06 10.86 8.59
CA GLY A 186 3.80 11.86 7.81
C GLY A 186 3.68 13.29 8.32
N ASN A 187 2.75 13.58 9.24
CA ASN A 187 2.63 14.86 9.94
C ASN A 187 3.16 14.83 11.39
N THR A 188 3.79 13.71 11.78
CA THR A 188 4.39 13.52 13.11
C THR A 188 5.90 13.42 12.95
N PRO A 189 6.68 14.45 13.31
CA PRO A 189 8.15 14.45 13.12
C PRO A 189 8.83 13.23 13.72
N ASP A 190 8.42 12.81 14.92
CA ASP A 190 9.02 11.67 15.65
C ASP A 190 8.67 10.31 15.03
N ALA A 191 7.79 10.25 14.02
CA ALA A 191 7.49 9.01 13.31
C ALA A 191 8.51 8.68 12.22
N PHE A 192 9.35 9.65 11.83
CA PHE A 192 10.42 9.40 10.85
C PHE A 192 11.59 8.63 11.47
N GLY A 193 12.34 7.93 10.63
CA GLY A 193 13.40 7.03 11.06
C GLY A 193 12.89 5.66 11.51
N GLN A 194 11.63 5.33 11.27
CA GLN A 194 10.99 4.11 11.76
C GLN A 194 10.09 3.45 10.71
N THR A 195 9.85 2.14 10.91
CA THR A 195 8.80 1.38 10.23
C THR A 195 7.62 1.24 11.17
N TRP A 196 6.43 1.40 10.64
CA TRP A 196 5.16 1.29 11.37
C TRP A 196 4.23 0.31 10.65
N HIS A 197 3.74 -0.70 11.36
CA HIS A 197 2.56 -1.42 10.90
C HIS A 197 1.34 -0.54 11.07
N LEU A 198 0.60 -0.31 9.98
CA LEU A 198 -0.60 0.51 10.06
C LEU A 198 -1.70 -0.22 10.86
N PRO A 199 -2.44 0.51 11.73
CA PRO A 199 -3.36 -0.08 12.68
C PRO A 199 -4.52 -0.80 11.97
N CYS A 200 -4.81 -1.99 12.42
CA CYS A 200 -5.94 -2.81 11.98
C CYS A 200 -6.69 -3.38 13.19
N CYS A 201 -7.88 -3.91 12.97
CA CYS A 201 -8.65 -4.55 14.03
C CYS A 201 -7.94 -5.80 14.56
N ASP A 202 -7.91 -5.96 15.88
CA ASP A 202 -7.33 -7.14 16.54
C ASP A 202 -8.19 -8.40 16.34
N ASP A 203 -9.51 -8.22 16.17
CA ASP A 203 -10.40 -9.31 15.81
C ASP A 203 -10.24 -9.66 14.32
N ARG A 204 -9.30 -10.56 14.05
CA ARG A 204 -8.90 -10.97 12.71
C ARG A 204 -9.83 -12.06 12.19
N PRO A 205 -10.73 -11.75 11.25
CA PRO A 205 -11.63 -12.74 10.68
C PRO A 205 -10.88 -13.76 9.82
N THR A 206 -11.41 -14.96 9.71
CA THR A 206 -11.11 -15.82 8.57
C THR A 206 -11.81 -15.29 7.33
N TYR A 207 -11.41 -15.72 6.13
CA TYR A 207 -12.19 -15.36 4.93
C TYR A 207 -13.61 -15.87 4.98
N LYS A 208 -13.84 -17.06 5.57
CA LYS A 208 -15.19 -17.59 5.80
C LYS A 208 -16.02 -16.63 6.64
N ALA A 209 -15.47 -16.14 7.76
CA ALA A 209 -16.15 -15.17 8.63
C ALA A 209 -16.35 -13.82 7.91
N PHE A 210 -15.35 -13.33 7.20
CA PHE A 210 -15.46 -12.07 6.44
C PHE A 210 -16.55 -12.13 5.36
N VAL A 211 -16.62 -13.25 4.60
CA VAL A 211 -17.69 -13.47 3.62
C VAL A 211 -19.06 -13.51 4.29
N ALA A 212 -19.16 -14.15 5.46
CA ALA A 212 -20.44 -14.21 6.18
C ALA A 212 -20.91 -12.81 6.60
N MET A 213 -20.04 -12.01 7.23
CA MET A 213 -20.34 -10.63 7.61
C MET A 213 -20.70 -9.77 6.39
N ALA A 214 -19.91 -9.87 5.32
CA ALA A 214 -20.19 -9.12 4.11
C ALA A 214 -21.52 -9.55 3.46
N SER A 215 -21.82 -10.86 3.40
CA SER A 215 -23.07 -11.37 2.84
C SER A 215 -24.30 -10.88 3.60
N ASP A 216 -24.21 -10.80 4.93
CA ASP A 216 -25.28 -10.29 5.79
C ASP A 216 -25.67 -8.86 5.44
N VAL A 217 -24.68 -7.98 5.18
CA VAL A 217 -24.91 -6.58 4.76
C VAL A 217 -25.75 -6.49 3.48
N TRP A 218 -25.63 -7.47 2.58
CA TRP A 218 -26.44 -7.54 1.34
C TRP A 218 -27.67 -8.46 1.46
N GLY A 219 -28.02 -8.94 2.67
CA GLY A 219 -29.16 -9.83 2.88
C GLY A 219 -29.02 -11.15 2.12
N ARG A 220 -27.83 -11.71 2.01
CA ARG A 220 -27.53 -12.93 1.23
C ARG A 220 -27.05 -14.06 2.09
N ALA A 221 -27.30 -15.29 1.63
CA ALA A 221 -26.70 -16.46 2.26
C ALA A 221 -25.16 -16.44 2.14
N PRO A 222 -24.42 -16.77 3.19
CA PRO A 222 -22.96 -16.77 3.21
C PRO A 222 -22.38 -17.97 2.45
N ALA A 223 -22.36 -17.90 1.12
CA ALA A 223 -21.83 -18.95 0.26
C ALA A 223 -20.64 -18.42 -0.55
N HIS A 224 -19.54 -19.15 -0.61
CA HIS A 224 -18.36 -18.83 -1.40
C HIS A 224 -17.74 -20.06 -2.04
N ALA A 225 -16.76 -19.86 -2.90
CA ALA A 225 -15.92 -20.92 -3.46
C ALA A 225 -14.46 -20.67 -3.07
N VAL A 226 -13.75 -21.71 -2.64
CA VAL A 226 -12.30 -21.68 -2.47
C VAL A 226 -11.66 -21.93 -3.83
N ILE A 227 -10.69 -21.11 -4.21
CA ILE A 227 -9.95 -21.22 -5.48
C ILE A 227 -8.47 -21.42 -5.16
N GLY A 228 -7.81 -22.37 -5.86
CA GLY A 228 -6.38 -22.66 -5.76
C GLY A 228 -5.52 -21.70 -6.58
#